data_7ba0f1a96c562dcefad0b79f51afa7ec
#
_entry.id   7ba0f1a96c562dcefad0b79f51afa7ec
#
_cell.length_a   1.000
_cell.length_b   1.000
_cell.length_c   1.000
_cell.angle_alpha   90.00
_cell.angle_beta   90.00
_cell.angle_gamma   90.00
#
_symmetry.space_group_name_H-M   'P 1'
#
loop_
_entity.id
_entity.type
_entity.pdbx_description
1 polymer ?
#
loop_
_entity_poly.entity_id
_entity_poly.type
_entity_poly.pdbx_seq_one_letter_code
_entity_poly.pdbx_strand_id
1 'polypeptide(L)'
;MAISWIQPSFAGGEIGPSLYGRIDMAKYQVALRKCDNFIVRQYGGVENRPGTRFVGAAKYPNRKCRLIPFQFSTVQTYALEFGHQYMRVIKDGALVLNSSNVIYEIAT
;
A
#
# COMPACT_ATOMS: atom_id res chain seq x y z
N MET A 1 -17.28 38.66 -16.25
CA MET A 1 -18.14 37.49 -15.96
C MET A 1 -17.33 36.51 -15.12
N ALA A 2 -17.82 36.12 -13.99
CA ALA A 2 -17.20 35.10 -13.15
C ALA A 2 -17.68 33.73 -13.60
N ILE A 3 -16.73 32.81 -13.84
CA ILE A 3 -17.01 31.40 -14.12
C ILE A 3 -16.80 30.64 -12.79
N SER A 4 -17.85 29.96 -12.33
CA SER A 4 -17.75 29.11 -11.15
C SER A 4 -17.70 27.64 -11.58
N TRP A 5 -16.83 26.90 -10.94
CA TRP A 5 -16.66 25.47 -11.13
C TRP A 5 -16.94 24.76 -9.81
N ILE A 6 -17.71 23.70 -9.85
CA ILE A 6 -18.00 22.86 -8.68
C ILE A 6 -17.52 21.46 -8.98
N GLN A 7 -16.68 20.93 -8.10
CA GLN A 7 -16.30 19.52 -8.10
C GLN A 7 -17.14 18.78 -7.06
N PRO A 8 -18.14 18.00 -7.47
CA PRO A 8 -19.11 17.43 -6.53
C PRO A 8 -18.54 16.24 -5.73
N SER A 9 -17.48 15.61 -6.21
CA SER A 9 -16.91 14.43 -5.57
C SER A 9 -15.51 14.16 -6.09
N PHE A 10 -14.77 13.26 -5.41
CA PHE A 10 -13.47 12.76 -5.84
C PHE A 10 -13.49 11.26 -6.19
N ALA A 11 -14.69 10.71 -6.34
CA ALA A 11 -14.88 9.26 -6.51
C ALA A 11 -14.25 8.68 -7.79
N GLY A 12 -13.95 9.53 -8.78
CA GLY A 12 -13.25 9.12 -10.00
C GLY A 12 -11.76 8.80 -9.81
N GLY A 13 -11.17 9.24 -8.69
CA GLY A 13 -9.75 9.04 -8.40
C GLY A 13 -8.83 9.80 -9.34
N GLU A 14 -7.57 9.39 -9.40
CA GLU A 14 -6.58 10.03 -10.27
C GLU A 14 -6.72 9.54 -11.71
N ILE A 15 -6.71 10.47 -12.66
CA ILE A 15 -6.76 10.15 -14.09
C ILE A 15 -5.38 10.31 -14.74
N GLY A 16 -5.13 9.53 -15.78
CA GLY A 16 -3.89 9.61 -16.54
C GLY A 16 -3.79 10.90 -17.38
N PRO A 17 -2.56 11.32 -17.71
CA PRO A 17 -2.35 12.56 -18.49
C PRO A 17 -3.05 12.57 -19.84
N SER A 18 -3.27 11.43 -20.47
CA SER A 18 -3.98 11.32 -21.75
C SER A 18 -5.45 11.69 -21.65
N LEU A 19 -6.01 11.75 -20.45
CA LEU A 19 -7.42 12.07 -20.20
C LEU A 19 -7.63 13.52 -19.76
N TYR A 20 -6.58 14.31 -19.62
CA TYR A 20 -6.69 15.70 -19.23
C TYR A 20 -7.45 16.50 -20.30
N GLY A 21 -8.42 17.30 -19.86
CA GLY A 21 -9.27 18.08 -20.75
C GLY A 21 -10.40 17.30 -21.45
N ARG A 22 -10.53 16.00 -21.19
CA ARG A 22 -11.60 15.18 -21.76
C ARG A 22 -12.93 15.42 -21.01
N ILE A 23 -13.50 16.60 -21.22
CA ILE A 23 -14.77 17.01 -20.60
C ILE A 23 -15.98 16.21 -21.10
N ASP A 24 -15.82 15.47 -22.18
CA ASP A 24 -16.82 14.55 -22.71
C ASP A 24 -17.01 13.28 -21.84
N MET A 25 -16.07 13.00 -20.95
CA MET A 25 -16.16 11.85 -20.07
C MET A 25 -16.96 12.19 -18.82
N ALA A 26 -17.95 11.34 -18.49
CA ALA A 26 -18.79 11.52 -17.29
C ALA A 26 -17.95 11.55 -15.99
N LYS A 27 -16.88 10.78 -15.92
CA LYS A 27 -16.00 10.74 -14.74
C LYS A 27 -15.04 11.92 -14.63
N TYR A 28 -14.91 12.76 -15.66
CA TYR A 28 -13.96 13.87 -15.62
C TYR A 28 -14.28 14.87 -14.50
N GLN A 29 -15.54 15.14 -14.26
CA GLN A 29 -15.97 16.10 -13.23
C GLN A 29 -15.70 15.64 -11.79
N VAL A 30 -15.50 14.35 -11.59
CA VAL A 30 -15.24 13.76 -10.27
C VAL A 30 -13.83 13.20 -10.15
N ALA A 31 -12.98 13.47 -11.14
CA ALA A 31 -11.61 12.98 -11.20
C ALA A 31 -10.62 13.98 -10.60
N LEU A 32 -9.46 13.47 -10.22
CA LEU A 32 -8.34 14.26 -9.71
C LEU A 32 -7.18 14.20 -10.69
N ARG A 33 -6.49 15.32 -10.87
CA ARG A 33 -5.25 15.34 -11.64
C ARG A 33 -4.13 14.61 -10.92
N LYS A 34 -4.08 14.73 -9.59
CA LYS A 34 -3.07 14.09 -8.75
C LYS A 34 -3.67 13.71 -7.41
N CYS A 35 -3.40 12.50 -6.95
CA CYS A 35 -3.95 11.98 -5.70
C CYS A 35 -2.88 11.11 -5.00
N ASP A 36 -1.83 11.77 -4.48
CA ASP A 36 -0.74 11.08 -3.80
C ASP A 36 -1.06 10.93 -2.30
N ASN A 37 -0.87 9.74 -1.78
CA ASN A 37 -1.02 9.42 -0.34
C ASN A 37 -2.44 9.60 0.22
N PHE A 38 -3.45 9.60 -0.64
CA PHE A 38 -4.85 9.63 -0.25
C PHE A 38 -5.58 8.38 -0.72
N ILE A 39 -6.56 7.97 0.05
CA ILE A 39 -7.48 6.89 -0.29
C ILE A 39 -8.78 7.51 -0.73
N VAL A 40 -9.22 7.19 -1.95
CA VAL A 40 -10.49 7.68 -2.49
C VAL A 40 -11.61 6.78 -1.98
N ARG A 41 -12.63 7.41 -1.41
CA ARG A 41 -13.84 6.72 -0.96
C ARG A 41 -14.91 6.73 -2.04
N GLN A 42 -15.66 5.64 -2.14
CA GLN A 42 -16.73 5.51 -3.14
C GLN A 42 -17.85 6.56 -2.98
N TYR A 43 -17.95 7.15 -1.78
CA TYR A 43 -18.95 8.19 -1.48
C TYR A 43 -18.53 9.60 -1.87
N GLY A 44 -17.36 9.77 -2.47
CA GLY A 44 -16.89 11.03 -3.01
C GLY A 44 -15.83 11.76 -2.19
N GLY A 45 -15.57 11.33 -0.96
CA GLY A 45 -14.51 11.88 -0.12
C GLY A 45 -13.15 11.27 -0.38
N VAL A 46 -12.11 11.93 0.09
CA VAL A 46 -10.75 11.39 0.18
C VAL A 46 -10.27 11.47 1.62
N GLU A 47 -9.47 10.52 2.03
CA GLU A 47 -8.86 10.51 3.35
C GLU A 47 -7.37 10.22 3.27
N ASN A 48 -6.63 10.64 4.28
CA ASN A 48 -5.21 10.32 4.37
C ASN A 48 -5.01 8.81 4.46
N ARG A 49 -4.00 8.30 3.75
CA ARG A 49 -3.63 6.91 3.92
C ARG A 49 -3.13 6.67 5.35
N PRO A 50 -3.34 5.46 5.90
CA PRO A 50 -2.79 5.11 7.20
C PRO A 50 -1.27 5.25 7.24
N GLY A 51 -0.74 5.57 8.40
CA GLY A 51 0.69 5.59 8.62
C GLY A 51 1.33 4.21 8.42
N THR A 52 2.64 4.19 8.24
CA THR A 52 3.42 2.98 8.14
C THR A 52 4.30 2.82 9.37
N ARG A 53 4.52 1.58 9.78
CA ARG A 53 5.41 1.25 10.88
C ARG A 53 6.61 0.47 10.33
N PHE A 54 7.81 0.86 10.72
CA PHE A 54 9.01 0.11 10.38
C PHE A 54 9.03 -1.20 11.19
N VAL A 55 9.16 -2.33 10.50
CA VAL A 55 9.21 -3.66 11.11
C VAL A 55 10.65 -4.16 11.21
N GLY A 56 11.42 -4.01 10.15
CA GLY A 56 12.81 -4.45 10.12
C GLY A 56 13.42 -4.27 8.74
N ALA A 57 14.74 -4.29 8.70
CA ALA A 57 15.49 -4.26 7.43
C ALA A 57 15.68 -5.68 6.89
N ALA A 58 15.81 -5.81 5.57
CA ALA A 58 16.23 -7.06 4.95
C ALA A 58 17.64 -7.44 5.41
N LYS A 59 17.92 -8.73 5.53
CA LYS A 59 19.24 -9.24 5.95
C LYS A 59 20.36 -8.75 5.03
N TYR A 60 20.09 -8.74 3.73
CA TYR A 60 21.02 -8.27 2.71
C TYR A 60 20.39 -7.13 1.93
N PRO A 61 20.62 -5.86 2.32
CA PRO A 61 19.95 -4.71 1.69
C PRO A 61 20.35 -4.48 0.24
N ASN A 62 21.46 -5.03 -0.20
CA ASN A 62 21.94 -4.98 -1.59
C ASN A 62 21.33 -6.08 -2.48
N ARG A 63 20.51 -6.97 -1.94
CA ARG A 63 19.84 -8.04 -2.69
C ARG A 63 18.34 -7.93 -2.59
N LYS A 64 17.67 -8.34 -3.66
CA LYS A 64 16.21 -8.34 -3.70
C LYS A 64 15.66 -9.43 -2.77
N CYS A 65 14.60 -9.09 -2.06
CA CYS A 65 13.82 -10.04 -1.30
C CYS A 65 12.36 -9.99 -1.76
N ARG A 66 11.59 -10.99 -1.39
CA ARG A 66 10.18 -11.11 -1.74
C ARG A 66 9.37 -11.37 -0.47
N LEU A 67 8.27 -10.66 -0.33
CA LEU A 67 7.29 -10.90 0.72
C LEU A 67 6.14 -11.73 0.14
N ILE A 68 5.80 -12.81 0.83
CA ILE A 68 4.67 -13.66 0.48
C ILE A 68 3.72 -13.70 1.66
N PRO A 69 2.44 -13.34 1.46
CA PRO A 69 1.46 -13.43 2.53
C PRO A 69 1.11 -14.90 2.80
N PHE A 70 0.99 -15.24 4.08
CA PHE A 70 0.52 -16.53 4.52
C PHE A 70 -0.59 -16.35 5.54
N GLN A 71 -1.81 -16.73 5.18
CA GLN A 71 -2.97 -16.60 6.04
C GLN A 71 -3.45 -17.98 6.46
N PHE A 72 -3.31 -18.30 7.74
CA PHE A 72 -3.82 -19.55 8.31
C PHE A 72 -5.28 -19.42 8.72
N SER A 73 -5.68 -18.27 9.26
CA SER A 73 -7.04 -17.95 9.66
C SER A 73 -7.29 -16.45 9.57
N THR A 74 -8.52 -16.01 9.86
CA THR A 74 -8.83 -14.58 9.91
C THR A 74 -8.09 -13.82 11.01
N VAL A 75 -7.59 -14.52 12.01
CA VAL A 75 -6.88 -13.95 13.16
C VAL A 75 -5.37 -14.15 13.06
N GLN A 76 -4.92 -15.27 12.47
CA GLN A 76 -3.51 -15.62 12.34
C GLN A 76 -3.04 -15.41 10.91
N THR A 77 -2.33 -14.32 10.70
CA THR A 77 -1.73 -13.97 9.41
C THR A 77 -0.24 -13.77 9.60
N TYR A 78 0.53 -14.23 8.63
CA TYR A 78 1.97 -14.10 8.60
C TYR A 78 2.40 -13.50 7.27
N ALA A 79 3.54 -12.82 7.26
CA ALA A 79 4.26 -12.50 6.05
C ALA A 79 5.58 -13.26 6.05
N LEU A 80 5.87 -13.91 4.96
CA LEU A 80 7.13 -14.64 4.79
C LEU A 80 8.08 -13.79 3.94
N GLU A 81 9.25 -13.48 4.47
CA GLU A 81 10.30 -12.77 3.76
C GLU A 81 11.29 -13.79 3.19
N PHE A 82 11.31 -13.93 1.87
CA PHE A 82 12.29 -14.75 1.17
C PHE A 82 13.40 -13.86 0.61
N GLY A 83 14.60 -14.08 1.09
CA GLY A 83 15.78 -13.40 0.60
C GLY A 83 16.82 -14.37 0.06
N HIS A 84 18.05 -13.89 -0.08
CA HIS A 84 19.14 -14.72 -0.57
C HIS A 84 19.56 -15.75 0.49
N GLN A 85 19.21 -17.02 0.26
CA GLN A 85 19.52 -18.17 1.12
C GLN A 85 18.91 -18.06 2.54
N TYR A 86 17.80 -17.33 2.70
CA TYR A 86 17.11 -17.28 3.97
C TYR A 86 15.60 -17.03 3.82
N MET A 87 14.85 -17.43 4.81
CA MET A 87 13.45 -17.08 5.00
C MET A 87 13.23 -16.61 6.44
N ARG A 88 12.52 -15.53 6.61
CA ARG A 88 12.08 -14.99 7.90
C ARG A 88 10.57 -14.95 7.97
N VAL A 89 10.04 -14.96 9.18
CA VAL A 89 8.60 -14.88 9.42
C VAL A 89 8.30 -13.57 10.16
N ILE A 90 7.30 -12.85 9.67
CA ILE A 90 6.79 -11.63 10.29
C ILE A 90 5.38 -11.92 10.79
N LYS A 91 5.11 -11.64 12.06
CA LYS A 91 3.83 -11.83 12.70
C LYS A 91 3.51 -10.62 13.58
N ASP A 92 2.25 -10.18 13.54
CA ASP A 92 1.73 -9.09 14.40
C ASP A 92 2.59 -7.82 14.38
N GLY A 93 3.12 -7.48 13.20
CA GLY A 93 3.93 -6.27 12.99
C GLY A 93 5.36 -6.36 13.52
N ALA A 94 5.88 -7.56 13.78
CA ALA A 94 7.25 -7.78 14.23
C ALA A 94 7.85 -9.05 13.61
N LEU A 95 9.18 -9.11 13.56
CA LEU A 95 9.90 -10.32 13.21
C LEU A 95 9.77 -11.35 14.34
N VAL A 96 9.56 -12.61 13.98
CA VAL A 96 9.51 -13.70 14.96
C VAL A 96 10.91 -13.99 15.49
N LEU A 97 11.03 -14.10 16.81
CA LEU A 97 12.27 -14.41 17.50
C LEU A 97 12.27 -15.87 17.99
N ASN A 98 13.45 -16.45 18.06
CA ASN A 98 13.61 -17.77 18.70
C ASN A 98 13.69 -17.64 20.23
N SER A 99 13.84 -18.76 20.94
CA SER A 99 13.97 -18.81 22.40
C SER A 99 15.15 -18.02 22.96
N SER A 100 16.12 -17.69 22.15
CA SER A 100 17.32 -16.91 22.50
C SER A 100 17.18 -15.43 22.13
N ASN A 101 15.96 -14.94 21.79
CA ASN A 101 15.68 -13.57 21.35
C ASN A 101 16.44 -13.14 20.08
N VAL A 102 16.80 -14.09 19.25
CA VAL A 102 17.42 -13.83 17.93
C VAL A 102 16.35 -14.02 16.85
N ILE A 103 16.42 -13.24 15.78
CA ILE A 103 15.49 -13.35 14.65
C ILE A 103 15.50 -14.80 14.13
N TYR A 104 14.30 -15.41 14.12
CA TYR A 104 14.13 -16.74 13.58
C TYR A 104 14.26 -16.71 12.07
N GLU A 105 15.18 -17.48 11.53
CA GLU A 105 15.35 -17.62 10.08
C GLU A 105 15.63 -19.07 9.70
N ILE A 106 15.16 -19.42 8.52
CA ILE A 106 15.33 -20.74 7.93
C ILE A 106 16.24 -20.58 6.71
N ALA A 107 17.28 -21.36 6.63
CA ALA A 107 18.11 -21.42 5.43
C ALA A 107 17.35 -22.07 4.27
N THR A 108 17.43 -21.47 3.08
CA THR A 108 16.75 -21.96 1.88
C THR A 108 17.74 -22.15 0.73
#